data_e0017490063bf283fc966a06a74c7475
#
_entry.id   e0017490063bf283fc966a06a74c7475
#
_cell.length_a   1.000
_cell.length_b   1.000
_cell.length_c   1.000
_cell.angle_alpha   90.00
_cell.angle_beta   90.00
_cell.angle_gamma   90.00
#
_symmetry.space_group_name_H-M   'P 1'
#
loop_
_entity.id
_entity.type
_entity.pdbx_description
1 polymer ?
#
loop_
_entity_poly.entity_id
_entity_poly.type
_entity_poly.pdbx_seq_one_letter_code
_entity_poly.pdbx_strand_id
1 'polypeptide(L)'
;GVLGALCFFGAIGGIFFKCKDPKQMNEWYKTHLGFNTTEYGVNFEWREESDPEKKGTTVWNPFSETTRYFEPSTKDFMLNYRVADLEALVEELKKEGVTIVDNIETYDYGKFVHILDPEGNKIELWEPKD
;
A
#
# COMPACT_ATOMS: atom_id res chain seq x y z
N GLY A 1 -16.45 -4.34 13.39
CA GLY A 1 -15.83 -5.41 14.12
C GLY A 1 -15.04 -4.93 15.30
N VAL A 2 -14.55 -5.85 16.00
CA VAL A 2 -13.78 -5.61 17.21
C VAL A 2 -12.43 -4.94 16.93
N LEU A 3 -12.12 -4.75 15.69
CA LEU A 3 -10.81 -4.29 15.24
C LEU A 3 -10.44 -2.93 15.76
N GLY A 4 -11.43 -2.10 16.09
CA GLY A 4 -11.15 -0.78 16.64
C GLY A 4 -10.28 -0.82 17.88
N ALA A 5 -10.45 -1.86 18.68
CA ALA A 5 -9.68 -2.04 19.91
C ALA A 5 -8.27 -2.53 19.65
N LEU A 6 -8.04 -3.18 18.51
CA LEU A 6 -6.73 -3.78 18.18
C LEU A 6 -5.88 -2.89 17.29
N CYS A 7 -6.50 -1.88 16.69
CA CYS A 7 -5.79 -0.88 15.90
C CYS A 7 -4.83 -1.46 14.85
N PHE A 8 -5.35 -2.31 13.97
CA PHE A 8 -4.52 -2.93 12.93
C PHE A 8 -3.96 -1.94 11.94
N PHE A 9 -4.71 -0.87 11.65
CA PHE A 9 -4.30 0.14 10.70
C PHE A 9 -3.27 1.10 11.31
N GLY A 10 -2.17 1.29 10.62
CA GLY A 10 -1.10 2.16 11.09
C GLY A 10 -0.96 3.45 10.32
N ALA A 11 -1.00 3.40 8.99
CA ALA A 11 -0.83 4.57 8.14
C ALA A 11 -1.01 4.21 6.67
N ILE A 12 -1.01 5.23 5.82
CA ILE A 12 -0.96 5.03 4.37
C ILE A 12 0.45 4.51 4.03
N GLY A 13 0.54 3.32 3.48
CA GLY A 13 1.81 2.69 3.14
C GLY A 13 2.24 2.93 1.71
N GLY A 14 1.29 3.18 0.82
CA GLY A 14 1.63 3.42 -0.57
C GLY A 14 0.50 3.95 -1.40
N ILE A 15 0.86 4.71 -2.42
CA ILE A 15 -0.05 5.25 -3.43
C ILE A 15 0.49 4.80 -4.78
N PHE A 16 -0.27 3.94 -5.46
CA PHE A 16 0.10 3.40 -6.77
C PHE A 16 -0.93 3.82 -7.79
N PHE A 17 -0.48 4.23 -8.95
CA PHE A 17 -1.41 4.69 -9.99
C PHE A 17 -0.84 4.40 -11.38
N LYS A 18 -1.74 4.21 -12.34
CA LYS A 18 -1.36 3.93 -13.72
C LYS A 18 -1.06 5.21 -14.48
N CYS A 19 -0.07 5.13 -15.35
CA CYS A 19 0.24 6.21 -16.27
C CYS A 19 0.83 5.62 -17.55
N LYS A 20 0.87 6.42 -18.61
CA LYS A 20 1.37 5.95 -19.90
C LYS A 20 2.87 5.67 -19.88
N ASP A 21 3.63 6.53 -19.20
CA ASP A 21 5.08 6.45 -19.16
C ASP A 21 5.58 6.72 -17.75
N PRO A 22 5.78 5.67 -16.94
CA PRO A 22 6.25 5.85 -15.56
C PRO A 22 7.58 6.58 -15.45
N LYS A 23 8.49 6.38 -16.39
CA LYS A 23 9.79 7.05 -16.38
C LYS A 23 9.61 8.55 -16.53
N GLN A 24 8.80 8.97 -17.50
CA GLN A 24 8.51 10.39 -17.72
C GLN A 24 7.79 10.98 -16.51
N MET A 25 6.85 10.25 -15.92
CA MET A 25 6.12 10.67 -14.73
C MET A 25 7.08 10.94 -13.57
N ASN A 26 8.00 10.00 -13.31
CA ASN A 26 9.00 10.15 -12.26
C ASN A 26 9.89 11.38 -12.51
N GLU A 27 10.32 11.58 -13.75
CA GLU A 27 11.17 12.73 -14.10
C GLU A 27 10.43 14.06 -13.95
N TRP A 28 9.14 14.10 -14.29
CA TRP A 28 8.35 15.31 -14.16
C TRP A 28 8.24 15.73 -12.69
N TYR A 29 7.93 14.78 -11.82
CA TYR A 29 7.79 15.06 -10.39
C TYR A 29 9.14 15.44 -9.76
N LYS A 30 10.20 14.81 -10.22
CA LYS A 30 11.54 15.16 -9.77
C LYS A 30 11.90 16.58 -10.16
N THR A 31 11.68 16.93 -11.43
CA THR A 31 12.07 18.24 -11.98
C THR A 31 11.22 19.37 -11.40
N HIS A 32 9.91 19.17 -11.30
CA HIS A 32 9.00 20.26 -10.97
C HIS A 32 8.59 20.31 -9.49
N LEU A 33 8.58 19.20 -8.81
CA LEU A 33 8.16 19.14 -7.40
C LEU A 33 9.28 18.72 -6.45
N GLY A 34 10.46 18.42 -6.98
CA GLY A 34 11.60 18.04 -6.14
C GLY A 34 11.50 16.66 -5.52
N PHE A 35 10.66 15.79 -6.06
CA PHE A 35 10.59 14.41 -5.58
C PHE A 35 11.93 13.72 -5.86
N ASN A 36 12.46 13.04 -4.85
CA ASN A 36 13.71 12.28 -5.00
C ASN A 36 13.40 10.91 -5.61
N THR A 37 12.90 10.90 -6.84
CA THR A 37 12.46 9.69 -7.51
C THR A 37 13.59 8.82 -8.02
N THR A 38 13.36 7.51 -7.94
CA THR A 38 14.13 6.47 -8.65
C THR A 38 13.19 5.84 -9.68
N GLU A 39 13.63 4.78 -10.33
CA GLU A 39 12.74 4.02 -11.24
C GLU A 39 11.55 3.39 -10.52
N TYR A 40 11.62 3.28 -9.20
CA TYR A 40 10.55 2.70 -8.36
C TYR A 40 9.70 3.77 -7.67
N GLY A 41 9.82 5.04 -8.08
CA GLY A 41 9.11 6.13 -7.45
C GLY A 41 9.89 6.74 -6.31
N VAL A 42 9.22 7.12 -5.23
CA VAL A 42 9.85 7.76 -4.08
C VAL A 42 9.26 7.23 -2.78
N ASN A 43 10.09 7.17 -1.75
CA ASN A 43 9.67 6.81 -0.40
C ASN A 43 9.64 8.08 0.45
N PHE A 44 8.45 8.42 0.96
CA PHE A 44 8.30 9.53 1.90
C PHE A 44 8.47 8.98 3.30
N GLU A 45 9.50 9.43 4.01
CA GLU A 45 9.74 9.00 5.38
C GLU A 45 9.01 9.93 6.36
N TRP A 46 8.48 9.34 7.41
CA TRP A 46 7.77 10.09 8.45
C TRP A 46 7.97 9.42 9.80
N ARG A 47 7.53 10.09 10.85
CA ARG A 47 7.58 9.59 12.22
C ARG A 47 6.17 9.47 12.76
N GLU A 48 5.96 8.51 13.67
CA GLU A 48 4.68 8.40 14.34
C GLU A 48 4.52 9.54 15.35
N GLU A 49 3.32 10.13 15.38
CA GLU A 49 3.03 11.22 16.30
C GLU A 49 3.16 10.79 17.76
N SER A 50 2.68 9.59 18.06
CA SER A 50 2.72 9.03 19.42
C SER A 50 4.10 8.54 19.84
N ASP A 51 4.99 8.29 18.88
CA ASP A 51 6.33 7.80 19.12
C ASP A 51 7.29 8.31 18.04
N PRO A 52 7.87 9.50 18.22
CA PRO A 52 8.74 10.10 17.19
C PRO A 52 10.01 9.32 16.87
N GLU A 53 10.37 8.34 17.70
CA GLU A 53 11.49 7.47 17.41
C GLU A 53 11.13 6.41 16.37
N LYS A 54 9.85 6.15 16.18
CA LYS A 54 9.38 5.14 15.23
C LYS A 54 9.19 5.75 13.87
N LYS A 55 10.00 5.28 12.92
CA LYS A 55 9.95 5.71 11.52
C LYS A 55 8.95 4.88 10.73
N GLY A 56 8.36 5.51 9.73
CA GLY A 56 7.53 4.83 8.75
C GLY A 56 7.81 5.36 7.37
N THR A 57 7.26 4.68 6.38
CA THR A 57 7.46 5.03 4.98
C THR A 57 6.14 4.95 4.25
N THR A 58 5.88 5.93 3.39
CA THR A 58 4.80 5.88 2.41
C THR A 58 5.44 5.87 1.03
N VAL A 59 5.15 4.84 0.25
CA VAL A 59 5.68 4.67 -1.10
C VAL A 59 4.77 5.37 -2.10
N TRP A 60 5.35 6.17 -2.99
CA TRP A 60 4.64 6.77 -4.12
C TRP A 60 5.25 6.19 -5.38
N ASN A 61 4.46 5.49 -6.19
CA ASN A 61 5.02 4.75 -7.32
C ASN A 61 4.06 4.72 -8.51
N PRO A 62 4.41 5.40 -9.62
CA PRO A 62 3.61 5.27 -10.85
C PRO A 62 3.89 3.92 -11.52
N PHE A 63 2.82 3.29 -11.99
CA PHE A 63 2.86 2.01 -12.69
C PHE A 63 2.50 2.21 -14.16
N SER A 64 2.99 1.34 -15.03
CA SER A 64 2.54 1.34 -16.41
C SER A 64 1.03 1.10 -16.49
N GLU A 65 0.35 1.78 -17.41
CA GLU A 65 -1.08 1.57 -17.64
C GLU A 65 -1.40 0.14 -18.08
N THR A 66 -0.41 -0.60 -18.55
CA THR A 66 -0.58 -2.00 -18.96
C THR A 66 -0.46 -2.98 -17.81
N THR A 67 -0.19 -2.51 -16.59
CA THR A 67 -0.04 -3.41 -15.44
C THR A 67 -1.34 -4.14 -15.16
N ARG A 68 -1.20 -5.40 -14.75
CA ARG A 68 -2.31 -6.21 -14.28
C ARG A 68 -2.33 -6.33 -12.76
N TYR A 69 -1.41 -5.64 -12.10
CA TYR A 69 -1.24 -5.78 -10.65
C TYR A 69 -2.47 -5.31 -9.86
N PHE A 70 -3.25 -4.40 -10.43
CA PHE A 70 -4.44 -3.88 -9.73
C PHE A 70 -5.68 -4.73 -9.96
N GLU A 71 -5.61 -5.75 -10.86
CA GLU A 71 -6.75 -6.64 -11.09
C GLU A 71 -7.10 -7.42 -9.82
N PRO A 72 -8.37 -7.70 -9.57
CA PRO A 72 -9.53 -7.53 -10.44
C PRO A 72 -10.17 -6.14 -10.44
N SER A 73 -9.57 -5.14 -9.77
CA SER A 73 -10.05 -3.77 -9.85
C SER A 73 -9.89 -3.23 -11.27
N THR A 74 -10.86 -2.42 -11.70
CA THR A 74 -10.78 -1.72 -13.00
C THR A 74 -10.31 -0.28 -12.83
N LYS A 75 -9.96 0.12 -11.62
CA LYS A 75 -9.50 1.48 -11.33
C LYS A 75 -8.04 1.65 -11.71
N ASP A 76 -7.64 2.90 -11.91
CA ASP A 76 -6.29 3.25 -12.31
C ASP A 76 -5.36 3.49 -11.11
N PHE A 77 -5.80 3.14 -9.92
CA PHE A 77 -5.02 3.31 -8.70
C PHE A 77 -5.17 2.10 -7.78
N MET A 78 -4.22 1.95 -6.87
CA MET A 78 -4.31 1.03 -5.75
C MET A 78 -3.64 1.67 -4.55
N LEU A 79 -4.29 1.60 -3.40
CA LEU A 79 -3.73 2.13 -2.16
C LEU A 79 -3.20 1.00 -1.30
N ASN A 80 -2.14 1.29 -0.58
CA ASN A 80 -1.52 0.37 0.36
C ASN A 80 -1.65 0.95 1.76
N TYR A 81 -2.05 0.11 2.72
CA TYR A 81 -2.17 0.51 4.12
C TYR A 81 -1.22 -0.33 4.97
N ARG A 82 -0.50 0.35 5.85
CA ARG A 82 0.39 -0.32 6.82
C ARG A 82 -0.43 -0.85 7.96
N VAL A 83 -0.17 -2.08 8.38
CA VAL A 83 -0.89 -2.72 9.48
C VAL A 83 0.12 -3.34 10.45
N ALA A 84 -0.29 -3.51 11.72
CA ALA A 84 0.59 -4.02 12.74
C ALA A 84 0.72 -5.55 12.72
N ASP A 85 -0.39 -6.25 12.45
CA ASP A 85 -0.43 -7.72 12.47
C ASP A 85 -1.32 -8.21 11.35
N LEU A 86 -0.71 -8.51 10.23
CA LEU A 86 -1.44 -8.88 9.01
C LEU A 86 -2.19 -10.20 9.15
N GLU A 87 -1.58 -11.19 9.78
CA GLU A 87 -2.20 -12.51 9.92
C GLU A 87 -3.46 -12.44 10.78
N ALA A 88 -3.40 -11.73 11.89
CA ALA A 88 -4.56 -11.54 12.75
C ALA A 88 -5.66 -10.74 12.04
N LEU A 89 -5.28 -9.70 11.30
CA LEU A 89 -6.23 -8.90 10.55
C LEU A 89 -6.94 -9.74 9.48
N VAL A 90 -6.20 -10.54 8.73
CA VAL A 90 -6.79 -11.40 7.68
C VAL A 90 -7.81 -12.37 8.27
N GLU A 91 -7.51 -12.97 9.42
CA GLU A 91 -8.45 -13.89 10.08
C GLU A 91 -9.76 -13.17 10.44
N GLU A 92 -9.67 -11.95 10.95
CA GLU A 92 -10.88 -11.17 11.26
C GLU A 92 -11.63 -10.78 10.00
N LEU A 93 -10.93 -10.37 8.95
CA LEU A 93 -11.57 -9.99 7.69
C LEU A 93 -12.30 -11.17 7.06
N LYS A 94 -11.75 -12.37 7.16
CA LYS A 94 -12.43 -13.58 6.69
C LYS A 94 -13.72 -13.83 7.42
N LYS A 95 -13.71 -13.65 8.74
CA LYS A 95 -14.92 -13.81 9.57
C LYS A 95 -15.99 -12.78 9.20
N GLU A 96 -15.56 -11.59 8.78
CA GLU A 96 -16.47 -10.51 8.41
C GLU A 96 -16.95 -10.59 6.96
N GLY A 97 -16.51 -11.60 6.23
CA GLY A 97 -16.94 -11.82 4.85
C GLY A 97 -16.27 -10.92 3.83
N VAL A 98 -15.14 -10.31 4.17
CA VAL A 98 -14.39 -9.48 3.25
C VAL A 98 -13.71 -10.36 2.19
N THR A 99 -13.74 -9.93 0.94
CA THR A 99 -13.11 -10.66 -0.15
C THR A 99 -11.59 -10.53 -0.07
N ILE A 100 -10.92 -11.65 0.15
CA ILE A 100 -9.46 -11.73 0.13
C ILE A 100 -9.05 -12.21 -1.26
N VAL A 101 -8.22 -11.44 -1.95
CA VAL A 101 -7.86 -11.71 -3.34
C VAL A 101 -6.81 -12.80 -3.49
N ASP A 102 -5.88 -12.87 -2.54
CA ASP A 102 -4.74 -13.76 -2.62
C ASP A 102 -4.31 -14.23 -1.22
N ASN A 103 -3.16 -14.90 -1.15
CA ASN A 103 -2.60 -15.36 0.11
C ASN A 103 -1.53 -14.38 0.59
N ILE A 104 -1.26 -14.40 1.89
CA ILE A 104 -0.17 -13.58 2.45
C ILE A 104 1.14 -14.03 1.84
N GLU A 105 1.88 -13.09 1.28
CA GLU A 105 3.23 -13.33 0.77
C GLU A 105 4.23 -12.59 1.65
N THR A 106 5.36 -13.24 1.92
CA THR A 106 6.40 -12.70 2.80
C THR A 106 7.66 -12.41 2.00
N TYR A 107 8.17 -11.19 2.17
CA TYR A 107 9.42 -10.74 1.54
C TYR A 107 10.33 -10.13 2.60
N ASP A 108 11.53 -9.75 2.21
CA ASP A 108 12.49 -9.11 3.13
C ASP A 108 11.95 -7.81 3.73
N TYR A 109 11.07 -7.13 3.02
CA TYR A 109 10.51 -5.84 3.41
C TYR A 109 9.11 -5.94 4.01
N GLY A 110 8.64 -7.14 4.30
CA GLY A 110 7.39 -7.34 5.02
C GLY A 110 6.45 -8.34 4.39
N LYS A 111 5.23 -8.38 4.91
CA LYS A 111 4.17 -9.28 4.46
C LYS A 111 3.08 -8.49 3.76
N PHE A 112 2.50 -9.08 2.71
CA PHE A 112 1.49 -8.43 1.88
C PHE A 112 0.31 -9.36 1.62
N VAL A 113 -0.88 -8.78 1.53
CA VAL A 113 -2.08 -9.46 1.03
C VAL A 113 -2.95 -8.41 0.36
N HIS A 114 -3.84 -8.85 -0.51
CA HIS A 114 -4.77 -7.95 -1.19
C HIS A 114 -6.20 -8.32 -0.86
N ILE A 115 -7.03 -7.30 -0.72
CA ILE A 115 -8.45 -7.43 -0.45
C ILE A 115 -9.23 -6.50 -1.40
N LEU A 116 -10.54 -6.64 -1.44
CA LEU A 116 -11.41 -5.73 -2.17
C LEU A 116 -12.29 -4.97 -1.19
N ASP A 117 -12.45 -3.67 -1.43
CA ASP A 117 -13.39 -2.85 -0.68
C ASP A 117 -14.81 -2.99 -1.27
N PRO A 118 -15.84 -2.32 -0.70
CA PRO A 118 -17.22 -2.45 -1.18
C PRO A 118 -17.44 -2.01 -2.64
N GLU A 119 -16.56 -1.18 -3.18
CA GLU A 119 -16.64 -0.69 -4.55
C GLU A 119 -15.78 -1.51 -5.51
N GLY A 120 -15.17 -2.59 -5.02
CA GLY A 120 -14.28 -3.42 -5.84
C GLY A 120 -12.91 -2.85 -6.05
N ASN A 121 -12.51 -1.84 -5.29
CA ASN A 121 -11.15 -1.34 -5.34
C ASN A 121 -10.22 -2.35 -4.66
N LYS A 122 -9.12 -2.68 -5.34
CA LYS A 122 -8.11 -3.55 -4.73
C LYS A 122 -7.28 -2.75 -3.73
N ILE A 123 -7.12 -3.30 -2.56
CA ILE A 123 -6.34 -2.69 -1.48
C ILE A 123 -5.19 -3.62 -1.14
N GLU A 124 -3.99 -3.07 -1.01
CA GLU A 124 -2.84 -3.82 -0.53
C GLU A 124 -2.65 -3.54 0.96
N LEU A 125 -2.59 -4.60 1.75
CA LEU A 125 -2.31 -4.52 3.18
C LEU A 125 -0.87 -4.98 3.39
N TRP A 126 -0.11 -4.21 4.14
CA TRP A 126 1.32 -4.43 4.31
C TRP A 126 1.69 -4.37 5.79
N GLU A 127 2.28 -5.47 6.29
CA GLU A 127 2.90 -5.47 7.60
C GLU A 127 4.41 -5.27 7.37
N PRO A 128 4.93 -4.05 7.54
CA PRO A 128 6.33 -3.78 7.25
C PRO A 128 7.27 -4.49 8.21
N LYS A 129 8.44 -4.79 7.72
CA LYS A 129 9.52 -5.32 8.54
C LYS A 129 10.47 -4.16 8.85
N ASP A 130 10.04 -3.36 9.79
CA ASP A 130 10.78 -2.16 10.20
C ASP A 130 11.86 -2.48 11.23
#